data_c7816e95248148e54c8fb682759cf558
#
_entry.id   c7816e95248148e54c8fb682759cf558
#
_cell.length_a   1.000
_cell.length_b   1.000
_cell.length_c   1.000
_cell.angle_alpha   90.00
_cell.angle_beta   90.00
_cell.angle_gamma   90.00
#
_symmetry.space_group_name_H-M   'P 1'
#
loop_
_entity.id
_entity.type
_entity.pdbx_description
1 polymer ?
#
loop_
_entity_poly.entity_id
_entity_poly.type
_entity_poly.pdbx_seq_one_letter_code
_entity_poly.pdbx_strand_id
1 'polypeptide(L)'
;MKKRNYTQDTVRKLQGSLQIEHTLAKRGAAKLRHLLATEPYINTLGAYNGQMAVQHAKAGLKAIYLSGWQVAAANNTALQTYPDQSLYPVNSVPQVVRGINNAFRRADQIQTMEQLTDLETGPTYDGIDYFLPIVADAEAGFGGALNAYELMMAMIEAGAAGVHFEDQLSSEKKCGHLGGKVLIPTSQAIRNLQAARLAADVAGVDTVILARTDAESATLITSDHDPLDKEFIINERTEEGFYKF
;
A
#
# COMPACT_ATOMS: atom_id res chain seq x y z
N MET A 1 3.25 -17.98 14.35
CA MET A 1 3.10 -16.51 14.32
C MET A 1 4.48 -15.89 14.28
N LYS A 2 4.76 -14.99 13.30
CA LYS A 2 6.03 -14.23 13.31
C LYS A 2 6.06 -13.35 14.57
N LYS A 3 7.23 -13.28 15.23
CA LYS A 3 7.41 -12.52 16.47
C LYS A 3 7.11 -11.04 16.23
N ARG A 4 6.17 -10.47 17.00
CA ARG A 4 5.89 -9.02 17.04
C ARG A 4 6.76 -8.36 18.11
N ASN A 5 7.07 -7.08 17.95
CA ASN A 5 7.75 -6.27 18.96
C ASN A 5 6.79 -5.56 19.92
N TYR A 6 5.50 -5.88 19.85
CA TYR A 6 4.42 -5.39 20.73
C TYR A 6 3.54 -6.56 21.19
N THR A 7 2.75 -6.31 22.22
CA THR A 7 1.89 -7.34 22.86
C THR A 7 0.47 -7.33 22.29
N GLN A 8 -0.28 -8.41 22.50
CA GLN A 8 -1.72 -8.46 22.19
C GLN A 8 -2.51 -7.42 23.00
N ASP A 9 -2.07 -7.13 24.24
CA ASP A 9 -2.69 -6.09 25.07
C ASP A 9 -2.55 -4.70 24.44
N THR A 10 -1.40 -4.40 23.83
CA THR A 10 -1.19 -3.17 23.04
C THR A 10 -2.21 -3.08 21.90
N VAL A 11 -2.38 -4.16 21.13
CA VAL A 11 -3.37 -4.20 20.04
C VAL A 11 -4.78 -3.94 20.56
N ARG A 12 -5.20 -4.62 21.64
CA ARG A 12 -6.53 -4.43 22.23
C ARG A 12 -6.79 -3.01 22.70
N LYS A 13 -5.80 -2.36 23.31
CA LYS A 13 -5.91 -0.97 23.77
C LYS A 13 -6.12 0.02 22.63
N LEU A 14 -5.61 -0.28 21.44
CA LEU A 14 -5.73 0.57 20.25
C LEU A 14 -6.99 0.29 19.42
N GLN A 15 -7.64 -0.85 19.61
CA GLN A 15 -8.84 -1.22 18.83
C GLN A 15 -10.11 -0.43 19.20
N GLY A 16 -10.13 0.23 20.36
CA GLY A 16 -11.34 0.87 20.88
C GLY A 16 -12.39 -0.15 21.34
N SER A 17 -13.64 0.31 21.53
CA SER A 17 -14.73 -0.50 22.07
C SER A 17 -15.57 -1.22 21.00
N LEU A 18 -15.45 -0.83 19.74
CA LEU A 18 -16.19 -1.41 18.62
C LEU A 18 -15.24 -2.14 17.67
N GLN A 19 -15.64 -3.35 17.28
CA GLN A 19 -14.95 -4.05 16.18
C GLN A 19 -15.57 -3.60 14.85
N ILE A 20 -14.77 -3.00 14.01
CA ILE A 20 -15.17 -2.58 12.66
C ILE A 20 -14.76 -3.68 11.66
N GLU A 21 -15.70 -4.09 10.82
CA GLU A 21 -15.45 -5.07 9.78
C GLU A 21 -14.89 -4.42 8.51
N HIS A 22 -13.69 -4.85 8.11
CA HIS A 22 -13.01 -4.43 6.88
C HIS A 22 -13.14 -5.52 5.80
N THR A 23 -14.36 -5.85 5.40
CA THR A 23 -14.68 -7.01 4.53
C THR A 23 -13.84 -7.03 3.24
N LEU A 24 -13.74 -5.90 2.54
CA LEU A 24 -12.97 -5.83 1.28
C LEU A 24 -11.48 -6.03 1.49
N ALA A 25 -10.91 -5.41 2.52
CA ALA A 25 -9.50 -5.58 2.87
C ALA A 25 -9.19 -7.03 3.29
N LYS A 26 -10.04 -7.64 4.13
CA LYS A 26 -9.91 -9.05 4.54
C LYS A 26 -9.95 -10.00 3.33
N ARG A 27 -10.97 -9.85 2.47
CA ARG A 27 -11.10 -10.64 1.24
C ARG A 27 -9.89 -10.45 0.32
N GLY A 28 -9.50 -9.20 0.08
CA GLY A 28 -8.36 -8.86 -0.77
C GLY A 28 -7.04 -9.42 -0.24
N ALA A 29 -6.77 -9.25 1.06
CA ALA A 29 -5.55 -9.78 1.69
C ALA A 29 -5.47 -11.31 1.61
N ALA A 30 -6.57 -12.02 1.87
CA ALA A 30 -6.64 -13.47 1.74
C ALA A 30 -6.37 -13.93 0.29
N LYS A 31 -7.00 -13.26 -0.69
CA LYS A 31 -6.81 -13.55 -2.12
C LYS A 31 -5.36 -13.26 -2.57
N LEU A 32 -4.77 -12.14 -2.15
CA LEU A 32 -3.38 -11.80 -2.47
C LEU A 32 -2.41 -12.83 -1.90
N ARG A 33 -2.60 -13.27 -0.65
CA ARG A 33 -1.76 -14.32 -0.05
C ARG A 33 -1.89 -15.64 -0.76
N HIS A 34 -3.11 -16.01 -1.19
CA HIS A 34 -3.31 -17.21 -1.99
C HIS A 34 -2.54 -17.12 -3.31
N LEU A 35 -2.67 -16.02 -4.04
CA LEU A 35 -1.93 -15.80 -5.30
C LEU A 35 -0.41 -15.88 -5.11
N LEU A 36 0.11 -15.24 -4.04
CA LEU A 36 1.55 -15.29 -3.71
C LEU A 36 2.05 -16.70 -3.38
N ALA A 37 1.17 -17.59 -2.91
CA ALA A 37 1.52 -18.97 -2.57
C ALA A 37 1.38 -19.97 -3.72
N THR A 38 0.52 -19.67 -4.70
CA THR A 38 0.12 -20.65 -5.73
C THR A 38 0.52 -20.28 -7.15
N GLU A 39 0.67 -18.99 -7.45
CA GLU A 39 1.01 -18.54 -8.79
C GLU A 39 2.53 -18.35 -8.94
N PRO A 40 3.13 -18.75 -10.07
CA PRO A 40 4.55 -18.52 -10.35
C PRO A 40 4.86 -17.02 -10.50
N TYR A 41 3.90 -16.24 -10.94
CA TYR A 41 3.89 -14.76 -10.97
C TYR A 41 2.44 -14.28 -10.94
N ILE A 42 2.22 -13.07 -10.41
CA ILE A 42 0.89 -12.47 -10.38
C ILE A 42 0.77 -11.50 -11.55
N ASN A 43 -0.08 -11.86 -12.53
CA ASN A 43 -0.34 -10.99 -13.67
C ASN A 43 -1.16 -9.77 -13.21
N THR A 44 -0.53 -8.61 -13.19
CA THR A 44 -1.12 -7.34 -12.73
C THR A 44 -0.62 -6.16 -13.54
N LEU A 45 -1.44 -5.13 -13.65
CA LEU A 45 -1.09 -3.84 -14.25
C LEU A 45 -1.53 -2.70 -13.36
N GLY A 46 -0.99 -1.50 -13.62
CA GLY A 46 -1.35 -0.28 -12.93
C GLY A 46 -2.76 0.20 -13.30
N ALA A 47 -3.57 0.54 -12.29
CA ALA A 47 -4.83 1.23 -12.49
C ALA A 47 -5.01 2.32 -11.42
N TYR A 48 -5.33 3.54 -11.84
CA TYR A 48 -5.51 4.68 -10.95
C TYR A 48 -6.95 5.22 -10.94
N ASN A 49 -7.89 4.47 -11.52
CA ASN A 49 -9.31 4.74 -11.40
C ASN A 49 -10.13 3.45 -11.55
N GLY A 50 -11.42 3.54 -11.17
CA GLY A 50 -12.30 2.38 -11.16
C GLY A 50 -12.60 1.81 -12.55
N GLN A 51 -12.67 2.65 -13.58
CA GLN A 51 -12.95 2.19 -14.95
C GLN A 51 -11.81 1.28 -15.48
N MET A 52 -10.55 1.69 -15.29
CA MET A 52 -9.39 0.88 -15.65
C MET A 52 -9.40 -0.45 -14.90
N ALA A 53 -9.61 -0.40 -13.57
CA ALA A 53 -9.62 -1.59 -12.73
C ALA A 53 -10.68 -2.60 -13.13
N VAL A 54 -11.89 -2.15 -13.47
CA VAL A 54 -12.96 -3.02 -14.00
C VAL A 54 -12.55 -3.66 -15.33
N GLN A 55 -11.91 -2.92 -16.24
CA GLN A 55 -11.41 -3.50 -17.49
C GLN A 55 -10.28 -4.52 -17.24
N HIS A 56 -9.41 -4.29 -16.25
CA HIS A 56 -8.39 -5.25 -15.85
C HIS A 56 -9.01 -6.57 -15.35
N ALA A 57 -10.06 -6.50 -14.53
CA ALA A 57 -10.79 -7.68 -14.10
C ALA A 57 -11.42 -8.45 -15.28
N LYS A 58 -12.07 -7.73 -16.21
CA LYS A 58 -12.62 -8.31 -17.45
C LYS A 58 -11.56 -8.95 -18.34
N ALA A 59 -10.35 -8.41 -18.37
CA ALA A 59 -9.22 -8.94 -19.11
C ALA A 59 -8.54 -10.14 -18.42
N GLY A 60 -9.01 -10.55 -17.23
CA GLY A 60 -8.47 -11.71 -16.51
C GLY A 60 -7.21 -11.46 -15.71
N LEU A 61 -6.86 -10.19 -15.44
CA LEU A 61 -5.76 -9.86 -14.54
C LEU A 61 -6.08 -10.34 -13.11
N LYS A 62 -5.04 -10.66 -12.36
CA LYS A 62 -5.17 -11.30 -11.03
C LYS A 62 -5.17 -10.31 -9.86
N ALA A 63 -4.60 -9.12 -10.07
CA ALA A 63 -4.47 -8.08 -9.07
C ALA A 63 -4.45 -6.69 -9.72
N ILE A 64 -4.54 -5.66 -8.91
CA ILE A 64 -4.33 -4.26 -9.29
C ILE A 64 -3.11 -3.73 -8.55
N TYR A 65 -2.24 -3.04 -9.28
CA TYR A 65 -1.21 -2.19 -8.68
C TYR A 65 -1.65 -0.72 -8.76
N LEU A 66 -1.70 -0.05 -7.63
CA LEU A 66 -1.95 1.39 -7.56
C LEU A 66 -0.67 2.13 -7.24
N SER A 67 -0.05 2.70 -8.26
CA SER A 67 1.20 3.45 -8.18
C SER A 67 1.00 4.87 -7.65
N GLY A 68 1.85 5.31 -6.74
CA GLY A 68 1.91 6.70 -6.29
C GLY A 68 2.21 7.67 -7.43
N TRP A 69 3.07 7.27 -8.38
CA TRP A 69 3.32 8.04 -9.59
C TRP A 69 2.05 8.32 -10.40
N GLN A 70 1.20 7.32 -10.61
CA GLN A 70 -0.07 7.50 -11.31
C GLN A 70 -1.03 8.42 -10.53
N VAL A 71 -1.05 8.29 -9.20
CA VAL A 71 -1.86 9.18 -8.33
C VAL A 71 -1.33 10.60 -8.38
N ALA A 72 -0.03 10.82 -8.29
CA ALA A 72 0.60 12.13 -8.42
C ALA A 72 0.22 12.81 -9.74
N ALA A 73 0.35 12.08 -10.85
CA ALA A 73 0.15 12.62 -12.18
C ALA A 73 -1.33 12.87 -12.54
N ALA A 74 -2.26 12.03 -12.07
CA ALA A 74 -3.59 11.98 -12.68
C ALA A 74 -4.78 11.88 -11.71
N ASN A 75 -4.61 11.49 -10.45
CA ASN A 75 -5.77 11.25 -9.59
C ASN A 75 -5.47 11.46 -8.10
N ASN A 76 -5.08 12.68 -7.72
CA ASN A 76 -4.88 13.05 -6.34
C ASN A 76 -5.95 14.04 -5.84
N THR A 77 -6.09 14.14 -4.52
CA THR A 77 -7.12 14.95 -3.88
C THR A 77 -6.87 16.46 -3.94
N ALA A 78 -5.67 16.88 -4.33
CA ALA A 78 -5.38 18.29 -4.62
C ALA A 78 -5.86 18.71 -6.03
N LEU A 79 -6.30 17.75 -6.86
CA LEU A 79 -6.71 17.98 -8.25
C LEU A 79 -5.62 18.64 -9.11
N GLN A 80 -4.36 18.29 -8.80
CA GLN A 80 -3.17 18.81 -9.48
C GLN A 80 -2.45 17.69 -10.23
N THR A 81 -1.57 18.06 -11.13
CA THR A 81 -0.58 17.19 -11.73
C THR A 81 0.76 17.45 -11.07
N TYR A 82 1.22 16.49 -10.28
CA TYR A 82 2.50 16.56 -9.57
C TYR A 82 3.54 15.62 -10.17
N PRO A 83 4.83 15.95 -10.06
CA PRO A 83 5.88 14.94 -10.19
C PRO A 83 5.76 13.91 -9.05
N ASP A 84 6.36 12.73 -9.23
CA ASP A 84 6.37 11.66 -8.23
C ASP A 84 7.38 11.97 -7.10
N GLN A 85 7.00 12.87 -6.22
CA GLN A 85 7.80 13.39 -5.10
C GLN A 85 6.97 13.52 -3.81
N SER A 86 5.91 12.74 -3.66
CA SER A 86 5.01 12.77 -2.48
C SER A 86 4.43 14.17 -2.17
N LEU A 87 4.14 14.95 -3.20
CA LEU A 87 3.59 16.31 -3.06
C LEU A 87 2.07 16.33 -2.92
N TYR A 88 1.40 15.26 -3.26
CA TYR A 88 -0.03 15.15 -3.11
C TYR A 88 -0.44 14.88 -1.66
N PRO A 89 -1.68 15.23 -1.25
CA PRO A 89 -2.17 14.94 0.10
C PRO A 89 -2.15 13.44 0.41
N VAL A 90 -1.75 13.08 1.62
CA VAL A 90 -1.56 11.70 2.09
C VAL A 90 -2.77 10.78 1.91
N ASN A 91 -4.00 11.35 1.93
CA ASN A 91 -5.25 10.60 1.73
C ASN A 91 -5.57 10.30 0.26
N SER A 92 -4.74 10.73 -0.69
CA SER A 92 -5.02 10.57 -2.13
C SER A 92 -5.06 9.10 -2.53
N VAL A 93 -4.04 8.30 -2.18
CA VAL A 93 -4.01 6.87 -2.52
C VAL A 93 -5.15 6.09 -1.84
N PRO A 94 -5.44 6.26 -0.52
CA PRO A 94 -6.62 5.63 0.09
C PRO A 94 -7.94 5.97 -0.61
N GLN A 95 -8.13 7.21 -1.06
CA GLN A 95 -9.35 7.59 -1.80
C GLN A 95 -9.45 6.89 -3.17
N VAL A 96 -8.34 6.73 -3.88
CA VAL A 96 -8.34 5.98 -5.16
C VAL A 96 -8.62 4.51 -4.92
N VAL A 97 -8.04 3.88 -3.89
CA VAL A 97 -8.38 2.50 -3.48
C VAL A 97 -9.89 2.36 -3.25
N ARG A 98 -10.48 3.27 -2.50
CA ARG A 98 -11.93 3.31 -2.24
C ARG A 98 -12.73 3.46 -3.54
N GLY A 99 -12.30 4.34 -4.43
CA GLY A 99 -12.92 4.55 -5.74
C GLY A 99 -12.91 3.31 -6.62
N ILE A 100 -11.78 2.59 -6.65
CA ILE A 100 -11.65 1.31 -7.37
C ILE A 100 -12.60 0.26 -6.76
N ASN A 101 -12.60 0.10 -5.45
CA ASN A 101 -13.49 -0.84 -4.77
C ASN A 101 -14.98 -0.52 -4.99
N ASN A 102 -15.35 0.76 -5.04
CA ASN A 102 -16.73 1.17 -5.37
C ASN A 102 -17.10 0.81 -6.82
N ALA A 103 -16.16 0.92 -7.76
CA ALA A 103 -16.37 0.50 -9.15
C ALA A 103 -16.51 -1.03 -9.24
N PHE A 104 -15.70 -1.79 -8.52
CA PHE A 104 -15.83 -3.25 -8.41
C PHE A 104 -17.19 -3.65 -7.85
N ARG A 105 -17.63 -3.03 -6.76
CA ARG A 105 -18.96 -3.28 -6.18
C ARG A 105 -20.08 -3.01 -7.18
N ARG A 106 -19.98 -1.93 -7.96
CA ARG A 106 -20.99 -1.60 -8.96
C ARG A 106 -20.99 -2.61 -10.11
N ALA A 107 -19.82 -3.02 -10.60
CA ALA A 107 -19.71 -4.04 -11.65
C ALA A 107 -20.26 -5.40 -11.19
N ASP A 108 -19.95 -5.80 -9.96
CA ASP A 108 -20.47 -7.00 -9.31
C ASP A 108 -22.00 -6.97 -9.16
N GLN A 109 -22.55 -5.84 -8.68
CA GLN A 109 -24.00 -5.66 -8.55
C GLN A 109 -24.74 -5.79 -9.90
N ILE A 110 -24.19 -5.20 -10.96
CA ILE A 110 -24.77 -5.29 -12.31
C ILE A 110 -24.74 -6.74 -12.79
N GLN A 111 -23.59 -7.40 -12.71
CA GLN A 111 -23.44 -8.80 -13.11
C GLN A 111 -24.38 -9.71 -12.33
N THR A 112 -24.47 -9.54 -11.01
CA THR A 112 -25.38 -10.33 -10.15
C THR A 112 -26.83 -10.11 -10.55
N MET A 113 -27.25 -8.87 -10.82
CA MET A 113 -28.61 -8.56 -11.26
C MET A 113 -28.94 -9.20 -12.61
N GLU A 114 -28.00 -9.22 -13.56
CA GLU A 114 -28.17 -9.84 -14.88
C GLU A 114 -28.23 -11.35 -14.81
N GLN A 115 -27.55 -11.96 -13.86
CA GLN A 115 -27.48 -13.43 -13.66
C GLN A 115 -28.60 -13.98 -12.77
N LEU A 116 -29.28 -13.14 -11.98
CA LEU A 116 -30.42 -13.53 -11.15
C LEU A 116 -31.65 -13.71 -12.03
N THR A 117 -31.75 -14.85 -12.68
CA THR A 117 -32.94 -15.25 -13.44
C THR A 117 -33.99 -15.93 -12.57
N ASP A 118 -33.63 -16.41 -11.37
CA ASP A 118 -34.48 -17.07 -10.42
C ASP A 118 -34.06 -16.78 -8.99
N LEU A 119 -34.92 -16.08 -8.23
CA LEU A 119 -34.68 -15.71 -6.84
C LEU A 119 -34.72 -16.90 -5.87
N GLU A 120 -35.36 -18.03 -6.26
CA GLU A 120 -35.47 -19.23 -5.42
C GLU A 120 -34.21 -20.07 -5.44
N THR A 121 -33.48 -20.10 -6.55
CA THR A 121 -32.24 -20.90 -6.70
C THR A 121 -30.97 -20.13 -6.35
N GLY A 122 -31.06 -18.80 -6.17
CA GLY A 122 -29.92 -17.94 -5.90
C GLY A 122 -29.00 -17.75 -7.12
N PRO A 123 -28.00 -16.86 -7.01
CA PRO A 123 -27.10 -16.59 -8.13
C PRO A 123 -26.17 -17.78 -8.40
N THR A 124 -26.13 -18.27 -9.62
CA THR A 124 -25.02 -19.09 -10.11
C THR A 124 -23.85 -18.14 -10.41
N TYR A 125 -22.82 -18.15 -9.57
CA TYR A 125 -21.64 -17.31 -9.74
C TYR A 125 -20.71 -17.85 -10.86
N ASP A 126 -21.19 -17.76 -12.09
CA ASP A 126 -20.44 -18.15 -13.29
C ASP A 126 -19.74 -16.94 -13.96
N GLY A 127 -19.60 -15.87 -13.20
CA GLY A 127 -19.14 -14.58 -13.68
C GLY A 127 -17.71 -14.23 -13.33
N ILE A 128 -17.37 -12.98 -13.67
CA ILE A 128 -16.08 -12.37 -13.33
C ILE A 128 -16.04 -12.04 -11.85
N ASP A 129 -15.01 -12.48 -11.12
CA ASP A 129 -14.70 -11.95 -9.79
C ASP A 129 -14.02 -10.59 -9.93
N TYR A 130 -14.83 -9.53 -9.86
CA TYR A 130 -14.35 -8.15 -9.95
C TYR A 130 -13.48 -7.73 -8.76
N PHE A 131 -13.62 -8.36 -7.58
CA PHE A 131 -12.88 -7.97 -6.37
C PHE A 131 -11.42 -8.45 -6.42
N LEU A 132 -10.66 -7.88 -7.35
CA LEU A 132 -9.22 -8.10 -7.42
C LEU A 132 -8.51 -7.50 -6.20
N PRO A 133 -7.50 -8.17 -5.64
CA PRO A 133 -6.70 -7.58 -4.57
C PRO A 133 -5.93 -6.36 -5.09
N ILE A 134 -5.96 -5.27 -4.33
CA ILE A 134 -5.27 -4.01 -4.65
C ILE A 134 -4.01 -3.92 -3.80
N VAL A 135 -2.85 -3.81 -4.46
CA VAL A 135 -1.57 -3.44 -3.83
C VAL A 135 -1.36 -1.96 -4.05
N ALA A 136 -1.29 -1.19 -2.96
CA ALA A 136 -1.25 0.26 -2.98
C ALA A 136 0.12 0.81 -2.54
N ASP A 137 0.51 1.92 -3.14
CA ASP A 137 1.72 2.67 -2.84
C ASP A 137 1.49 3.60 -1.64
N ALA A 138 2.27 3.42 -0.57
CA ALA A 138 2.30 4.32 0.57
C ALA A 138 3.50 5.29 0.54
N GLU A 139 4.21 5.37 -0.60
CA GLU A 139 5.39 6.21 -0.72
C GLU A 139 6.40 5.92 0.42
N ALA A 140 7.08 6.93 0.92
CA ALA A 140 7.90 6.83 2.13
C ALA A 140 7.09 6.97 3.45
N GLY A 141 5.77 6.77 3.41
CA GLY A 141 4.89 6.87 4.57
C GLY A 141 4.52 8.30 4.99
N PHE A 142 4.89 9.32 4.24
CA PHE A 142 4.62 10.75 4.49
C PHE A 142 5.13 11.27 5.84
N GLY A 143 6.14 10.62 6.41
CA GLY A 143 6.75 11.01 7.68
C GLY A 143 7.34 9.83 8.45
N GLY A 144 7.11 9.82 9.77
CA GLY A 144 7.62 8.79 10.65
C GLY A 144 6.62 7.65 10.92
N ALA A 145 6.88 6.91 12.01
CA ALA A 145 6.08 5.74 12.38
C ALA A 145 4.59 6.03 12.62
N LEU A 146 4.25 7.21 13.17
CA LEU A 146 2.85 7.59 13.38
C LEU A 146 2.14 7.83 12.06
N ASN A 147 2.80 8.49 11.11
CA ASN A 147 2.26 8.71 9.76
C ASN A 147 2.04 7.36 9.05
N ALA A 148 3.01 6.44 9.13
CA ALA A 148 2.90 5.10 8.55
C ALA A 148 1.74 4.30 9.17
N TYR A 149 1.51 4.42 10.49
CA TYR A 149 0.38 3.79 11.18
C TYR A 149 -0.95 4.31 10.64
N GLU A 150 -1.15 5.63 10.64
CA GLU A 150 -2.42 6.26 10.22
C GLU A 150 -2.70 6.03 8.72
N LEU A 151 -1.67 6.14 7.88
CA LEU A 151 -1.80 5.85 6.45
C LEU A 151 -2.20 4.39 6.21
N MET A 152 -1.61 3.45 6.95
CA MET A 152 -1.96 2.03 6.85
C MET A 152 -3.40 1.77 7.29
N MET A 153 -3.89 2.42 8.36
CA MET A 153 -5.30 2.36 8.77
C MET A 153 -6.22 2.85 7.64
N ALA A 154 -5.92 4.01 7.06
CA ALA A 154 -6.71 4.57 5.95
C ALA A 154 -6.71 3.65 4.70
N MET A 155 -5.58 2.99 4.39
CA MET A 155 -5.49 2.01 3.31
C MET A 155 -6.38 0.78 3.56
N ILE A 156 -6.39 0.26 4.79
CA ILE A 156 -7.23 -0.89 5.18
C ILE A 156 -8.71 -0.51 5.13
N GLU A 157 -9.09 0.65 5.65
CA GLU A 157 -10.47 1.16 5.59
C GLU A 157 -10.95 1.34 4.14
N ALA A 158 -10.06 1.73 3.23
CA ALA A 158 -10.35 1.83 1.81
C ALA A 158 -10.46 0.47 1.11
N GLY A 159 -9.95 -0.61 1.73
CA GLY A 159 -10.01 -1.98 1.21
C GLY A 159 -8.75 -2.44 0.48
N ALA A 160 -7.57 -1.89 0.77
CA ALA A 160 -6.31 -2.37 0.23
C ALA A 160 -5.97 -3.78 0.73
N ALA A 161 -5.48 -4.63 -0.16
CA ALA A 161 -5.04 -6.00 0.11
C ALA A 161 -3.56 -6.07 0.52
N GLY A 162 -2.76 -5.23 -0.08
CA GLY A 162 -1.34 -5.06 0.21
C GLY A 162 -0.94 -3.60 0.13
N VAL A 163 0.09 -3.23 0.88
CA VAL A 163 0.62 -1.86 0.91
C VAL A 163 2.13 -1.94 0.98
N HIS A 164 2.84 -1.20 0.13
CA HIS A 164 4.28 -1.06 0.24
C HIS A 164 4.68 0.31 0.78
N PHE A 165 5.76 0.29 1.56
CA PHE A 165 6.43 1.47 2.08
C PHE A 165 7.89 1.41 1.66
N GLU A 166 8.46 2.55 1.29
CA GLU A 166 9.85 2.66 0.90
C GLU A 166 10.70 3.38 1.96
N ASP A 167 12.00 3.18 1.88
CA ASP A 167 13.00 3.69 2.82
C ASP A 167 13.57 5.07 2.46
N GLN A 168 12.93 5.80 1.56
CA GLN A 168 13.32 7.17 1.25
C GLN A 168 12.92 8.15 2.36
N LEU A 169 13.67 9.23 2.51
CA LEU A 169 13.26 10.39 3.31
C LEU A 169 12.05 11.05 2.66
N SER A 170 10.93 11.14 3.36
CA SER A 170 9.66 11.63 2.80
C SER A 170 9.75 13.04 2.21
N SER A 171 10.55 13.94 2.80
CA SER A 171 10.74 15.31 2.30
C SER A 171 11.59 15.39 1.04
N GLU A 172 12.41 14.38 0.76
CA GLU A 172 13.34 14.31 -0.38
C GLU A 172 12.97 13.20 -1.36
N LYS A 173 11.78 12.63 -1.22
CA LYS A 173 11.32 11.52 -2.03
C LYS A 173 11.36 11.84 -3.53
N LYS A 174 11.88 10.90 -4.29
CA LYS A 174 11.96 10.96 -5.75
C LYS A 174 11.49 9.66 -6.38
N CYS A 175 11.02 9.74 -7.60
CA CYS A 175 10.67 8.56 -8.39
C CYS A 175 11.86 7.61 -8.51
N GLY A 176 11.60 6.31 -8.53
CA GLY A 176 12.64 5.27 -8.47
C GLY A 176 13.77 5.39 -9.52
N HIS A 177 13.48 5.96 -10.68
CA HIS A 177 14.49 6.15 -11.75
C HIS A 177 15.29 7.47 -11.64
N LEU A 178 14.94 8.36 -10.70
CA LEU A 178 15.65 9.64 -10.52
C LEU A 178 16.85 9.47 -9.57
N GLY A 179 17.90 10.24 -9.83
CA GLY A 179 19.03 10.37 -8.92
C GLY A 179 18.76 11.30 -7.73
N GLY A 180 19.69 11.29 -6.76
CA GLY A 180 19.62 12.16 -5.58
C GLY A 180 18.58 11.71 -4.54
N LYS A 181 18.24 10.43 -4.51
CA LYS A 181 17.41 9.84 -3.44
C LYS A 181 18.19 9.83 -2.12
N VAL A 182 17.49 10.16 -1.04
CA VAL A 182 18.03 10.15 0.32
C VAL A 182 17.32 9.06 1.11
N LEU A 183 18.07 8.11 1.68
CA LEU A 183 17.51 7.06 2.53
C LEU A 183 17.36 7.54 3.98
N ILE A 184 16.40 6.96 4.67
CA ILE A 184 16.35 6.95 6.14
C ILE A 184 17.15 5.77 6.68
N PRO A 185 17.67 5.83 7.93
CA PRO A 185 18.36 4.70 8.54
C PRO A 185 17.51 3.42 8.55
N THR A 186 18.17 2.27 8.38
CA THR A 186 17.50 0.95 8.34
C THR A 186 16.61 0.72 9.56
N SER A 187 17.05 1.06 10.77
CA SER A 187 16.24 0.93 12.00
C SER A 187 14.99 1.83 11.97
N GLN A 188 15.04 2.98 11.31
CA GLN A 188 13.88 3.85 11.13
C GLN A 188 12.89 3.26 10.12
N ALA A 189 13.37 2.73 8.99
CA ALA A 189 12.54 2.04 8.00
C ALA A 189 11.84 0.81 8.64
N ILE A 190 12.56 0.01 9.41
CA ILE A 190 11.99 -1.11 10.18
C ILE A 190 10.88 -0.60 11.11
N ARG A 191 11.08 0.49 11.83
CA ARG A 191 10.09 1.06 12.75
C ARG A 191 8.81 1.52 12.02
N ASN A 192 8.94 2.12 10.83
CA ASN A 192 7.80 2.50 10.01
C ASN A 192 7.00 1.25 9.56
N LEU A 193 7.68 0.20 9.10
CA LEU A 193 7.04 -1.07 8.73
C LEU A 193 6.38 -1.77 9.94
N GLN A 194 6.99 -1.69 11.13
CA GLN A 194 6.39 -2.22 12.36
C GLN A 194 5.13 -1.45 12.75
N ALA A 195 5.11 -0.13 12.56
CA ALA A 195 3.93 0.71 12.80
C ALA A 195 2.79 0.36 11.81
N ALA A 196 3.11 0.17 10.54
CA ALA A 196 2.15 -0.31 9.54
C ALA A 196 1.60 -1.71 9.89
N ARG A 197 2.46 -2.62 10.39
CA ARG A 197 2.03 -3.94 10.86
C ARG A 197 1.13 -3.84 12.09
N LEU A 198 1.45 -2.96 13.05
CA LEU A 198 0.61 -2.72 14.22
C LEU A 198 -0.79 -2.23 13.80
N ALA A 199 -0.87 -1.30 12.85
CA ALA A 199 -2.14 -0.83 12.30
C ALA A 199 -2.98 -1.98 11.71
N ALA A 200 -2.35 -2.86 10.94
CA ALA A 200 -3.03 -4.02 10.37
C ALA A 200 -3.52 -5.01 11.45
N ASP A 201 -2.72 -5.25 12.47
CA ASP A 201 -3.10 -6.12 13.61
C ASP A 201 -4.25 -5.47 14.43
N VAL A 202 -4.24 -4.14 14.62
CA VAL A 202 -5.33 -3.39 15.28
C VAL A 202 -6.62 -3.45 14.47
N ALA A 203 -6.53 -3.26 13.15
CA ALA A 203 -7.69 -3.40 12.25
C ALA A 203 -8.20 -4.85 12.11
N GLY A 204 -7.44 -5.84 12.59
CA GLY A 204 -7.77 -7.26 12.46
C GLY A 204 -7.76 -7.77 11.01
N VAL A 205 -6.88 -7.20 10.17
CA VAL A 205 -6.72 -7.57 8.76
C VAL A 205 -5.30 -8.05 8.52
N ASP A 206 -5.15 -9.22 7.91
CA ASP A 206 -3.83 -9.76 7.56
C ASP A 206 -3.31 -9.17 6.24
N THR A 207 -3.29 -7.83 6.15
CA THR A 207 -2.80 -7.09 5.00
C THR A 207 -1.34 -7.44 4.69
N VAL A 208 -1.03 -7.63 3.43
CA VAL A 208 0.34 -7.87 2.98
C VAL A 208 1.12 -6.55 3.03
N ILE A 209 2.17 -6.51 3.83
CA ILE A 209 3.09 -5.36 3.89
C ILE A 209 4.34 -5.71 3.10
N LEU A 210 4.67 -4.87 2.13
CA LEU A 210 5.85 -5.00 1.29
C LEU A 210 6.87 -3.93 1.71
N ALA A 211 8.05 -4.37 2.07
CA ALA A 211 9.19 -3.48 2.27
C ALA A 211 9.82 -3.21 0.90
N ARG A 212 9.76 -1.96 0.45
CA ARG A 212 10.46 -1.49 -0.73
C ARG A 212 11.75 -0.81 -0.30
N THR A 213 12.82 -1.00 -1.04
CA THR A 213 14.06 -0.27 -0.85
C THR A 213 14.49 0.40 -2.14
N ASP A 214 15.06 1.59 -2.02
CA ASP A 214 15.70 2.34 -3.09
C ASP A 214 17.24 2.39 -2.95
N ALA A 215 17.80 1.57 -2.04
CA ALA A 215 19.24 1.55 -1.71
C ALA A 215 20.15 1.22 -2.91
N GLU A 216 19.66 0.43 -3.88
CA GLU A 216 20.45 0.08 -5.07
C GLU A 216 20.84 1.32 -5.91
N SER A 217 20.02 2.37 -5.89
CA SER A 217 20.24 3.58 -6.72
C SER A 217 20.34 4.87 -5.92
N ALA A 218 20.16 4.82 -4.59
CA ALA A 218 20.42 5.94 -3.72
C ALA A 218 21.93 6.04 -3.41
N THR A 219 22.37 7.25 -3.09
CA THR A 219 23.77 7.52 -2.71
C THR A 219 23.87 8.37 -1.46
N LEU A 220 22.73 8.69 -0.84
CA LEU A 220 22.61 9.56 0.33
C LEU A 220 21.74 8.93 1.41
N ILE A 221 22.16 9.13 2.67
CA ILE A 221 21.42 8.71 3.87
C ILE A 221 21.40 9.83 4.91
N THR A 222 20.35 9.91 5.72
CA THR A 222 20.16 11.02 6.68
C THR A 222 21.09 10.95 7.89
N SER A 223 21.64 9.79 8.26
CA SER A 223 22.40 9.62 9.50
C SER A 223 23.42 8.48 9.40
N ASP A 224 24.52 8.62 10.12
CA ASP A 224 25.58 7.63 10.27
C ASP A 224 25.53 6.84 11.60
N HIS A 225 24.48 7.04 12.40
CA HIS A 225 24.41 6.49 13.75
C HIS A 225 23.84 5.07 13.83
N ASP A 226 23.16 4.62 12.76
CA ASP A 226 22.59 3.28 12.74
C ASP A 226 23.69 2.22 12.55
N PRO A 227 23.85 1.26 13.49
CA PRO A 227 24.84 0.20 13.34
C PRO A 227 24.64 -0.67 12.10
N LEU A 228 23.40 -0.76 11.57
CA LEU A 228 23.08 -1.56 10.40
C LEU A 228 23.58 -0.93 9.09
N ASP A 229 23.74 0.38 9.08
CA ASP A 229 24.11 1.14 7.87
C ASP A 229 25.58 1.56 7.88
N LYS A 230 26.22 1.54 9.05
CA LYS A 230 27.53 2.15 9.30
C LYS A 230 28.65 1.67 8.37
N GLU A 231 28.64 0.39 8.01
CA GLU A 231 29.67 -0.20 7.15
C GLU A 231 29.61 0.29 5.68
N PHE A 232 28.46 0.83 5.25
CA PHE A 232 28.24 1.32 3.89
C PHE A 232 28.50 2.83 3.75
N ILE A 233 28.57 3.56 4.87
CA ILE A 233 28.66 5.03 4.86
C ILE A 233 30.11 5.45 4.72
N ILE A 234 30.39 6.29 3.71
CA ILE A 234 31.69 6.95 3.54
C ILE A 234 31.72 8.27 4.34
N ASN A 235 32.92 8.71 4.72
CA ASN A 235 33.09 9.87 5.60
C ASN A 235 32.96 11.22 4.85
N GLU A 236 31.94 11.31 3.99
CA GLU A 236 31.62 12.49 3.17
C GLU A 236 30.20 12.91 3.40
N ARG A 237 29.94 14.24 3.34
CA ARG A 237 28.60 14.82 3.44
C ARG A 237 28.33 15.79 2.28
N THR A 238 27.04 15.96 1.98
CA THR A 238 26.58 17.05 1.12
C THR A 238 26.56 18.38 1.90
N GLU A 239 26.36 19.49 1.22
CA GLU A 239 26.18 20.80 1.87
C GLU A 239 24.93 20.84 2.76
N GLU A 240 23.88 20.09 2.41
CA GLU A 240 22.65 19.93 3.19
C GLU A 240 22.83 19.00 4.41
N GLY A 241 23.99 18.36 4.54
CA GLY A 241 24.32 17.54 5.70
C GLY A 241 23.99 16.04 5.56
N PHE A 242 23.54 15.56 4.40
CA PHE A 242 23.34 14.13 4.16
C PHE A 242 24.67 13.41 4.01
N TYR A 243 24.74 12.19 4.54
CA TYR A 243 25.91 11.33 4.39
C TYR A 243 25.87 10.63 3.03
N LYS A 244 27.05 10.41 2.44
CA LYS A 244 27.21 9.58 1.25
C LYS A 244 27.50 8.13 1.62
N PHE A 245 27.08 7.19 0.77
CA PHE A 245 27.39 5.76 0.88
C PHE A 245 27.56 5.10 -0.48
#